data_e7aa7e1fabbb552e7202f59902608093
#
_entry.id   e7aa7e1fabbb552e7202f59902608093
#
_cell.length_a   1.000
_cell.length_b   1.000
_cell.length_c   1.000
_cell.angle_alpha   90.00
_cell.angle_beta   90.00
_cell.angle_gamma   90.00
#
_symmetry.space_group_name_H-M   'P 1'
#
loop_
_entity.id
_entity.type
_entity.pdbx_description
1 polymer ?
#
loop_
_entity_poly.entity_id
_entity_poly.type
_entity_poly.pdbx_seq_one_letter_code
_entity_poly.pdbx_strand_id
1 'polypeptide(L)'
;MKKLLFLFAVVSFLAACSGPKGMVKIEPNGSEVAEEDSVEYELIVFDSGFETWYMLQNSPARYRSQQYYENWNRQYVSEWNYLAMQSRRRSFFHSIMGYEPGVDYGFALNHKLFYYFQYVEHVLKIPILPNSSSGVVY
;
A
#
# COMPACT_ATOMS: atom_id res chain seq x y z
N MET A 1 6.41 -46.69 -14.42
CA MET A 1 6.18 -46.12 -13.08
C MET A 1 7.11 -44.93 -12.76
N LYS A 2 8.38 -44.99 -13.04
CA LYS A 2 9.32 -43.87 -12.76
C LYS A 2 9.01 -42.57 -13.55
N LYS A 3 8.50 -42.64 -14.78
CA LYS A 3 8.12 -41.49 -15.61
C LYS A 3 6.83 -40.81 -15.14
N LEU A 4 5.92 -41.56 -14.54
CA LEU A 4 4.66 -41.02 -13.99
C LEU A 4 4.90 -40.24 -12.69
N LEU A 5 5.85 -40.70 -11.86
CA LEU A 5 6.28 -40.02 -10.63
C LEU A 5 6.95 -38.67 -10.92
N PHE A 6 7.72 -38.58 -12.03
CA PHE A 6 8.37 -37.35 -12.46
C PHE A 6 7.38 -36.32 -12.97
N LEU A 7 6.31 -36.75 -13.64
CA LEU A 7 5.26 -35.87 -14.12
C LEU A 7 4.44 -35.28 -12.94
N PHE A 8 4.23 -36.07 -11.89
CA PHE A 8 3.52 -35.59 -10.68
C PHE A 8 4.35 -34.56 -9.88
N ALA A 9 5.68 -34.73 -9.83
CA ALA A 9 6.58 -33.79 -9.17
C ALA A 9 6.65 -32.42 -9.87
N VAL A 10 6.57 -32.40 -11.22
CA VAL A 10 6.62 -31.16 -12.01
C VAL A 10 5.31 -30.36 -11.88
N VAL A 11 4.16 -31.03 -11.76
CA VAL A 11 2.86 -30.36 -11.61
C VAL A 11 2.70 -29.71 -10.23
N SER A 12 3.39 -30.20 -9.20
CA SER A 12 3.33 -29.65 -7.84
C SER A 12 4.08 -28.32 -7.68
N PHE A 13 4.95 -27.94 -8.62
CA PHE A 13 5.71 -26.67 -8.55
C PHE A 13 4.97 -25.44 -9.11
N LEU A 14 3.80 -25.64 -9.72
CA LEU A 14 3.05 -24.54 -10.37
C LEU A 14 1.98 -23.89 -9.48
N ALA A 15 1.84 -24.30 -8.22
CA ALA A 15 0.77 -23.84 -7.34
C ALA A 15 1.16 -22.70 -6.36
N ALA A 16 2.33 -22.06 -6.53
CA ALA A 16 2.79 -20.98 -5.65
C ALA A 16 2.75 -19.60 -6.29
N CYS A 17 1.70 -19.28 -7.05
CA CYS A 17 1.37 -17.90 -7.38
C CYS A 17 0.39 -17.37 -6.34
N SER A 18 0.88 -17.03 -5.15
CA SER A 18 0.14 -16.11 -4.29
C SER A 18 0.23 -14.73 -4.94
N GLY A 19 -0.90 -14.23 -5.49
CA GLY A 19 -1.00 -12.90 -6.06
C GLY A 19 -0.59 -11.82 -5.05
N PRO A 20 -0.32 -10.60 -5.51
CA PRO A 20 0.09 -9.50 -4.64
C PRO A 20 -0.96 -9.28 -3.55
N LYS A 21 -0.51 -9.21 -2.30
CA LYS A 21 -1.35 -8.91 -1.15
C LYS A 21 -1.09 -7.48 -0.75
N GLY A 22 -2.14 -6.67 -0.71
CA GLY A 22 -2.07 -5.30 -0.22
C GLY A 22 -1.86 -5.27 1.28
N MET A 23 -0.63 -5.47 1.74
CA MET A 23 -0.26 -5.34 3.14
C MET A 23 0.55 -4.08 3.35
N VAL A 24 0.02 -3.20 4.18
CA VAL A 24 0.63 -1.93 4.57
C VAL A 24 0.48 -1.78 6.08
N LYS A 25 1.56 -1.37 6.73
CA LYS A 25 1.56 -1.03 8.15
C LYS A 25 2.08 0.39 8.35
N ILE A 26 1.44 1.10 9.28
CA ILE A 26 1.94 2.36 9.82
C ILE A 26 2.46 2.03 11.23
N GLU A 27 3.74 2.23 11.44
CA GLU A 27 4.39 1.96 12.72
C GLU A 27 5.13 3.20 13.21
N PRO A 28 5.18 3.45 14.53
CA PRO A 28 6.10 4.44 15.08
C PRO A 28 7.52 4.05 14.72
N ASN A 29 8.31 4.97 14.22
CA ASN A 29 9.72 4.74 13.94
C ASN A 29 10.47 4.55 15.28
N GLY A 30 10.93 3.32 15.54
CA GLY A 30 11.48 2.89 16.83
C GLY A 30 12.91 3.35 17.10
N SER A 31 13.26 4.60 16.82
CA SER A 31 14.52 5.15 17.36
C SER A 31 14.35 5.47 18.84
N GLU A 32 14.98 4.68 19.69
CA GLU A 32 14.99 4.75 21.15
C GLU A 32 15.54 6.06 21.77
N VAL A 33 15.63 7.12 21.01
CA VAL A 33 16.07 8.45 21.51
C VAL A 33 15.19 9.52 20.86
N ALA A 34 13.92 9.55 21.20
CA ALA A 34 13.10 10.72 20.92
C ALA A 34 13.04 11.56 22.21
N GLU A 35 13.58 12.75 22.14
CA GLU A 35 13.15 13.82 23.04
C GLU A 35 11.62 13.95 22.97
N GLU A 36 11.00 14.21 24.05
CA GLU A 36 9.63 13.97 24.49
C GLU A 36 8.45 14.49 23.62
N ASP A 37 8.64 14.99 22.39
CA ASP A 37 7.58 15.72 21.67
C ASP A 37 7.29 15.36 20.19
N SER A 38 7.99 14.38 19.57
CA SER A 38 7.63 14.00 18.19
C SER A 38 7.80 12.52 17.90
N VAL A 39 6.68 11.80 17.84
CA VAL A 39 6.66 10.41 17.33
C VAL A 39 6.78 10.48 15.82
N GLU A 40 7.87 9.96 15.28
CA GLU A 40 8.03 9.79 13.84
C GLU A 40 7.36 8.47 13.41
N TYR A 41 6.61 8.48 12.31
CA TYR A 41 5.91 7.31 11.81
C TYR A 41 6.50 6.86 10.48
N GLU A 42 6.58 5.55 10.28
CA GLU A 42 7.03 4.94 9.03
C GLU A 42 5.92 4.12 8.37
N LEU A 43 5.85 4.21 7.03
CA LEU A 43 4.99 3.38 6.20
C LEU A 43 5.78 2.18 5.68
N ILE A 44 5.42 0.99 6.16
CA ILE A 44 5.99 -0.27 5.68
C ILE A 44 5.05 -0.87 4.64
N VAL A 45 5.53 -1.03 3.42
CA VAL A 45 4.81 -1.65 2.31
C VAL A 45 5.47 -2.98 1.97
N PHE A 46 4.69 -4.06 2.00
CA PHE A 46 5.18 -5.42 1.73
C PHE A 46 5.13 -5.79 0.24
N ASP A 47 5.37 -4.82 -0.63
CA ASP A 47 5.45 -4.99 -2.09
C ASP A 47 6.76 -4.37 -2.60
N SER A 48 7.69 -5.22 -3.02
CA SER A 48 9.00 -4.78 -3.53
C SER A 48 8.89 -3.99 -4.85
N GLY A 49 7.86 -4.21 -5.64
CA GLY A 49 7.59 -3.46 -6.87
C GLY A 49 7.22 -2.01 -6.58
N PHE A 50 6.52 -1.77 -5.47
CA PHE A 50 6.16 -0.42 -5.05
C PHE A 50 7.39 0.44 -4.76
N GLU A 51 8.34 -0.05 -3.98
CA GLU A 51 9.52 0.76 -3.61
C GLU A 51 10.31 1.21 -4.85
N THR A 52 10.50 0.32 -5.81
CA THR A 52 11.18 0.66 -7.06
C THR A 52 10.39 1.69 -7.87
N TRP A 53 9.08 1.51 -7.99
CA TRP A 53 8.22 2.44 -8.71
C TRP A 53 8.15 3.81 -7.99
N TYR A 54 8.02 3.81 -6.67
CA TYR A 54 7.94 5.02 -5.85
C TYR A 54 9.19 5.89 -5.99
N MET A 55 10.38 5.29 -6.01
CA MET A 55 11.63 6.02 -6.21
C MET A 55 11.64 6.83 -7.52
N LEU A 56 11.02 6.31 -8.58
CA LEU A 56 10.90 7.01 -9.86
C LEU A 56 9.87 8.16 -9.83
N GLN A 57 8.88 8.08 -8.93
CA GLN A 57 7.85 9.10 -8.76
C GLN A 57 8.27 10.19 -7.76
N ASN A 58 9.16 9.88 -6.83
CA ASN A 58 9.56 10.75 -5.74
C ASN A 58 10.47 11.87 -6.23
N SER A 59 9.86 12.94 -6.75
CA SER A 59 10.55 14.12 -7.30
C SER A 59 10.08 15.38 -6.60
N PRO A 60 10.98 16.15 -5.94
CA PRO A 60 10.62 17.39 -5.25
C PRO A 60 9.87 18.41 -6.12
N ALA A 61 10.14 18.43 -7.43
CA ALA A 61 9.46 19.33 -8.36
C ALA A 61 7.94 19.05 -8.49
N ARG A 62 7.49 17.88 -8.07
CA ARG A 62 6.10 17.43 -8.13
C ARG A 62 5.40 17.38 -6.78
N TYR A 63 6.08 17.77 -5.71
CA TYR A 63 5.50 17.73 -4.37
C TYR A 63 4.33 18.69 -4.24
N ARG A 64 3.29 18.22 -3.58
CA ARG A 64 2.16 19.01 -3.10
C ARG A 64 2.33 19.27 -1.60
N SER A 65 1.43 20.04 -1.00
CA SER A 65 1.45 20.25 0.45
C SER A 65 1.12 18.96 1.20
N GLN A 66 1.57 18.85 2.45
CA GLN A 66 1.18 17.76 3.34
C GLN A 66 -0.34 17.64 3.44
N GLN A 67 -1.03 18.77 3.61
CA GLN A 67 -2.50 18.85 3.66
C GLN A 67 -3.18 18.24 2.41
N TYR A 68 -2.59 18.41 1.23
CA TYR A 68 -3.09 17.79 0.00
C TYR A 68 -3.07 16.26 0.11
N TYR A 69 -1.95 15.69 0.54
CA TYR A 69 -1.81 14.25 0.70
C TYR A 69 -2.70 13.70 1.80
N GLU A 70 -2.79 14.37 2.94
CA GLU A 70 -3.69 13.99 4.05
C GLU A 70 -5.15 13.92 3.62
N ASN A 71 -5.62 14.91 2.84
CA ASN A 71 -6.99 14.94 2.36
C ASN A 71 -7.31 13.75 1.44
N TRP A 72 -6.39 13.39 0.56
CA TRP A 72 -6.53 12.22 -0.29
C TRP A 72 -6.40 10.92 0.49
N ASN A 73 -5.41 10.83 1.37
CA ASN A 73 -5.20 9.64 2.18
C ASN A 73 -6.41 9.29 3.03
N ARG A 74 -7.08 10.27 3.63
CA ARG A 74 -8.33 10.03 4.38
C ARG A 74 -9.41 9.37 3.52
N GLN A 75 -9.58 9.80 2.29
CA GLN A 75 -10.55 9.20 1.37
C GLN A 75 -10.16 7.78 0.98
N TYR A 76 -8.91 7.59 0.57
CA TYR A 76 -8.39 6.28 0.19
C TYR A 76 -8.44 5.27 1.34
N VAL A 77 -8.05 5.67 2.54
CA VAL A 77 -8.09 4.80 3.72
C VAL A 77 -9.51 4.41 4.09
N SER A 78 -10.45 5.36 3.99
CA SER A 78 -11.87 5.07 4.23
C SER A 78 -12.39 3.99 3.29
N GLU A 79 -12.14 4.13 1.98
CA GLU A 79 -12.55 3.14 0.99
C GLU A 79 -11.78 1.82 1.11
N TRP A 80 -10.49 1.88 1.36
CA TRP A 80 -9.69 0.68 1.63
C TRP A 80 -10.26 -0.14 2.78
N ASN A 81 -10.53 0.52 3.92
CA ASN A 81 -11.05 -0.14 5.10
C ASN A 81 -12.46 -0.70 4.87
N TYR A 82 -13.30 0.03 4.11
CA TYR A 82 -14.60 -0.48 3.68
C TYR A 82 -14.46 -1.74 2.82
N LEU A 83 -13.58 -1.74 1.83
CA LEU A 83 -13.31 -2.90 0.98
C LEU A 83 -12.73 -4.07 1.78
N ALA A 84 -11.85 -3.82 2.76
CA ALA A 84 -11.28 -4.83 3.63
C ALA A 84 -12.35 -5.52 4.50
N MET A 85 -13.33 -4.77 5.00
CA MET A 85 -14.44 -5.33 5.76
C MET A 85 -15.40 -6.17 4.90
N GLN A 86 -15.58 -5.83 3.62
CA GLN A 86 -16.46 -6.57 2.72
C GLN A 86 -15.81 -7.80 2.09
N SER A 87 -14.49 -7.91 2.15
CA SER A 87 -13.78 -8.86 1.30
C SER A 87 -13.65 -10.26 1.86
N ARG A 88 -14.76 -10.92 2.12
CA ARG A 88 -14.75 -12.41 2.23
C ARG A 88 -14.23 -13.11 0.96
N ARG A 89 -14.04 -12.39 -0.15
CA ARG A 89 -13.66 -12.93 -1.47
C ARG A 89 -12.56 -12.19 -2.22
N ARG A 90 -12.08 -11.04 -1.76
CA ARG A 90 -11.02 -10.29 -2.45
C ARG A 90 -9.73 -10.37 -1.64
N SER A 91 -8.81 -11.15 -2.15
CA SER A 91 -7.54 -11.47 -1.48
C SER A 91 -6.55 -10.30 -1.38
N PHE A 92 -6.84 -9.13 -1.96
CA PHE A 92 -5.93 -7.99 -1.93
C PHE A 92 -6.10 -7.12 -0.68
N PHE A 93 -7.32 -6.73 -0.32
CA PHE A 93 -7.61 -5.89 0.84
C PHE A 93 -7.72 -6.76 2.11
N HIS A 94 -6.58 -7.12 2.70
CA HIS A 94 -6.55 -8.06 3.81
C HIS A 94 -6.64 -7.44 5.19
N SER A 95 -6.13 -6.23 5.34
CA SER A 95 -6.01 -5.58 6.63
C SER A 95 -6.55 -4.17 6.60
N ILE A 96 -7.13 -3.77 7.72
CA ILE A 96 -7.51 -2.40 7.98
C ILE A 96 -6.26 -1.57 8.13
N MET A 97 -6.20 -0.42 7.47
CA MET A 97 -5.14 0.57 7.66
C MET A 97 -5.42 1.39 8.91
N GLY A 98 -4.46 1.42 9.82
CA GLY A 98 -4.51 2.22 11.03
C GLY A 98 -4.07 3.67 10.80
N TYR A 99 -4.70 4.36 9.87
CA TYR A 99 -4.46 5.80 9.64
C TYR A 99 -5.55 6.59 10.36
N GLU A 100 -5.19 7.31 11.42
CA GLU A 100 -6.13 8.01 12.28
C GLU A 100 -6.23 9.50 11.92
N PRO A 101 -7.46 10.03 11.73
CA PRO A 101 -7.66 11.47 11.58
C PRO A 101 -7.22 12.21 12.85
N GLY A 102 -6.40 13.25 12.69
CA GLY A 102 -5.91 14.06 13.80
C GLY A 102 -4.53 13.68 14.33
N VAL A 103 -3.95 12.58 13.88
CA VAL A 103 -2.53 12.28 14.08
C VAL A 103 -1.72 12.94 12.98
N ASP A 104 -0.67 13.68 13.36
CA ASP A 104 0.30 14.21 12.40
C ASP A 104 1.33 13.14 12.06
N TYR A 105 1.16 12.52 10.91
CA TYR A 105 2.10 11.52 10.39
C TYR A 105 3.29 12.12 9.64
N GLY A 106 3.34 13.44 9.51
CA GLY A 106 4.37 14.14 8.77
C GLY A 106 4.25 14.01 7.23
N PHE A 107 5.06 14.81 6.54
CA PHE A 107 5.06 14.88 5.08
C PHE A 107 5.47 13.55 4.43
N ALA A 108 6.55 12.93 4.90
CA ALA A 108 7.15 11.76 4.26
C ALA A 108 6.20 10.57 4.21
N LEU A 109 5.54 10.25 5.34
CA LEU A 109 4.56 9.17 5.39
C LEU A 109 3.34 9.49 4.52
N ASN A 110 2.80 10.70 4.63
CA ASN A 110 1.61 11.10 3.87
C ASN A 110 1.86 11.06 2.36
N HIS A 111 3.02 11.50 1.92
CA HIS A 111 3.45 11.44 0.53
C HIS A 111 3.58 9.97 0.06
N LYS A 112 4.30 9.14 0.80
CA LYS A 112 4.51 7.73 0.44
C LYS A 112 3.19 6.94 0.40
N LEU A 113 2.30 7.17 1.37
CA LEU A 113 0.98 6.52 1.44
C LEU A 113 0.09 6.91 0.25
N PHE A 114 0.06 8.19 -0.11
CA PHE A 114 -0.68 8.66 -1.30
C PHE A 114 -0.18 7.94 -2.56
N TYR A 115 1.14 7.87 -2.78
CA TYR A 115 1.70 7.20 -3.93
C TYR A 115 1.49 5.68 -3.90
N TYR A 116 1.38 5.08 -2.72
CA TYR A 116 1.00 3.67 -2.63
C TYR A 116 -0.41 3.43 -3.19
N PHE A 117 -1.38 4.27 -2.87
CA PHE A 117 -2.71 4.17 -3.47
C PHE A 117 -2.69 4.38 -4.98
N GLN A 118 -1.88 5.33 -5.48
CA GLN A 118 -1.70 5.53 -6.93
C GLN A 118 -1.10 4.28 -7.59
N TYR A 119 -0.14 3.64 -6.95
CA TYR A 119 0.45 2.40 -7.43
C TYR A 119 -0.59 1.27 -7.51
N VAL A 120 -1.39 1.09 -6.48
CA VAL A 120 -2.45 0.07 -6.45
C VAL A 120 -3.46 0.30 -7.59
N GLU A 121 -3.92 1.53 -7.79
CA GLU A 121 -4.91 1.82 -8.84
C GLU A 121 -4.34 1.82 -10.25
N HIS A 122 -3.16 2.41 -10.45
CA HIS A 122 -2.63 2.66 -11.80
C HIS A 122 -1.63 1.62 -12.28
N VAL A 123 -0.89 0.98 -11.39
CA VAL A 123 0.07 -0.08 -11.76
C VAL A 123 -0.56 -1.46 -11.59
N LEU A 124 -1.12 -1.75 -10.41
CA LEU A 124 -1.76 -3.04 -10.16
C LEU A 124 -3.18 -3.15 -10.77
N LYS A 125 -3.75 -2.03 -11.23
CA LYS A 125 -5.11 -1.97 -11.82
C LYS A 125 -6.21 -2.45 -10.87
N ILE A 126 -6.05 -2.21 -9.59
CA ILE A 126 -7.01 -2.57 -8.54
C ILE A 126 -7.71 -1.28 -8.09
N PRO A 127 -8.99 -1.07 -8.42
CA PRO A 127 -9.71 0.15 -8.04
C PRO A 127 -9.94 0.20 -6.54
N ILE A 128 -9.66 1.35 -5.94
CA ILE A 128 -9.96 1.67 -4.54
C ILE A 128 -11.15 2.62 -4.49
N LEU A 129 -11.03 3.78 -5.14
CA LEU A 129 -12.12 4.77 -5.18
C LEU A 129 -13.17 4.40 -6.22
N PRO A 130 -14.46 4.62 -5.95
CA PRO A 130 -15.56 4.26 -6.86
C PRO A 130 -15.47 4.89 -8.26
N ASN A 131 -14.79 6.02 -8.39
CA ASN A 131 -14.64 6.79 -9.64
C ASN A 131 -13.18 6.97 -10.07
N SER A 132 -12.28 6.09 -9.64
CA SER A 132 -10.84 6.21 -9.90
C SER A 132 -10.42 6.09 -11.37
N SER A 133 -11.37 5.78 -12.28
CA SER A 133 -11.12 5.82 -13.74
C SER A 133 -10.89 7.23 -14.30
N SER A 134 -11.05 8.28 -13.51
CA SER A 134 -10.91 9.68 -13.89
C SER A 134 -9.81 10.36 -13.07
N GLY A 135 -8.55 10.05 -13.40
CA GLY A 135 -7.49 11.02 -13.35
C GLY A 135 -7.22 11.78 -12.05
N VAL A 136 -6.68 11.13 -11.01
CA VAL A 136 -5.73 11.87 -10.18
C VAL A 136 -4.45 11.95 -11.00
N VAL A 137 -4.22 13.11 -11.59
CA VAL A 137 -3.06 13.38 -12.43
C VAL A 137 -1.86 13.57 -11.52
N TYR A 138 -0.81 12.83 -11.80
CA TYR A 138 0.54 12.93 -11.20
C TYR A 138 1.13 14.34 -11.30
#